data_c25b7a818745cdc4fe7ea683041129f0
#
_entry.id   c25b7a818745cdc4fe7ea683041129f0
#
_cell.length_a   1.000
_cell.length_b   1.000
_cell.length_c   1.000
_cell.angle_alpha   90.00
_cell.angle_beta   90.00
_cell.angle_gamma   90.00
#
_symmetry.space_group_name_H-M   'P 1'
#
loop_
_entity.id
_entity.type
_entity.pdbx_description
1 polymer ?
#
loop_
_entity_poly.entity_id
_entity_poly.type
_entity_poly.pdbx_seq_one_letter_code
_entity_poly.pdbx_strand_id
1 'polypeptide(L)'
;MTNHNGVISSEFDNGEFNNNDFGGGNNGNSNANNGDFGSEDNASGASNGLHAGRESSVVPGRFGEDLHVSVAKYSRGEAAAYATRPLLLLLHGWGSNEDDLLDLMRVVAPYNDAISLRAPLRLAQGAYSWFHDAVPNGDDLDRDMYAAAAAIDEWVAANVPEDRAVVPFGFSQGAALAIHVLRLNPDRYRASVALSGFVAPNIAKDISLNDDVLADLNTPVFFGYGLDDAVIAPYEFSAAAAWLEEHTWLEEKRYRGLDHAVHMEELGDIRSWLALHNISSGLM
;
A
#
# COMPACT_ATOMS: atom_id res chain seq x y z
N MET A 1 -19.60 -12.83 4.84
CA MET A 1 -20.96 -13.26 4.41
C MET A 1 -21.29 -12.56 3.11
N THR A 2 -21.63 -13.29 2.06
CA THR A 2 -21.95 -12.72 0.75
C THR A 2 -23.32 -12.09 0.77
N ASN A 3 -23.39 -10.80 0.51
CA ASN A 3 -24.64 -10.12 0.24
C ASN A 3 -25.15 -10.48 -1.17
N HIS A 4 -26.47 -10.40 -1.40
CA HIS A 4 -27.16 -10.84 -2.61
C HIS A 4 -26.68 -10.21 -3.94
N ASN A 5 -25.75 -9.26 -3.92
CA ASN A 5 -25.20 -8.55 -5.08
C ASN A 5 -23.74 -8.90 -5.40
N GLY A 6 -23.16 -9.93 -4.76
CA GLY A 6 -21.79 -10.36 -5.07
C GLY A 6 -20.69 -9.38 -4.68
N VAL A 7 -20.97 -8.44 -3.78
CA VAL A 7 -20.01 -7.49 -3.24
C VAL A 7 -19.16 -8.19 -2.17
N ILE A 8 -17.85 -8.20 -2.34
CA ILE A 8 -16.90 -8.62 -1.31
C ILE A 8 -16.54 -7.34 -0.53
N SER A 9 -17.29 -7.05 0.53
CA SER A 9 -16.90 -6.02 1.48
C SER A 9 -16.02 -6.64 2.55
N SER A 10 -14.85 -6.05 2.79
CA SER A 10 -14.18 -6.25 4.07
C SER A 10 -15.09 -5.64 5.14
N GLU A 11 -15.68 -6.47 6.00
CA GLU A 11 -16.46 -5.99 7.14
C GLU A 11 -15.49 -5.24 8.08
N PHE A 12 -15.37 -3.93 7.85
CA PHE A 12 -14.84 -3.02 8.87
C PHE A 12 -16.00 -2.73 9.82
N ASP A 13 -15.93 -3.33 11.00
CA ASP A 13 -16.73 -2.91 12.14
C ASP A 13 -16.31 -1.46 12.46
N ASN A 14 -17.10 -0.49 11.98
CA ASN A 14 -16.97 0.91 12.34
C ASN A 14 -17.36 1.09 13.80
N GLY A 15 -16.47 0.66 14.70
CA GLY A 15 -16.50 1.11 16.08
C GLY A 15 -16.36 2.61 16.08
N GLU A 16 -17.47 3.30 16.41
CA GLU A 16 -17.52 4.75 16.60
C GLU A 16 -16.40 5.18 17.53
N PHE A 17 -15.28 5.66 16.99
CA PHE A 17 -14.31 6.43 17.73
C PHE A 17 -14.87 7.84 17.92
N ASN A 18 -15.45 8.05 19.08
CA ASN A 18 -15.98 9.32 19.54
C ASN A 18 -14.82 10.30 19.78
N ASN A 19 -14.70 11.31 18.95
CA ASN A 19 -13.64 12.36 18.94
C ASN A 19 -13.74 13.35 20.12
N ASN A 20 -14.17 12.94 21.33
CA ASN A 20 -14.43 13.85 22.44
C ASN A 20 -13.60 13.62 23.72
N ASP A 21 -12.48 12.92 23.66
CA ASP A 21 -11.65 12.69 24.88
C ASP A 21 -10.26 13.37 24.87
N PHE A 22 -10.18 14.61 24.39
CA PHE A 22 -9.05 15.50 24.73
C PHE A 22 -9.56 16.80 25.34
N GLY A 23 -9.96 16.72 26.59
CA GLY A 23 -10.29 17.84 27.46
C GLY A 23 -9.35 17.93 28.66
N GLY A 24 -8.61 19.02 28.74
CA GLY A 24 -7.50 19.34 29.61
C GLY A 24 -7.67 19.12 31.10
N GLY A 25 -6.53 18.97 31.76
CA GLY A 25 -6.39 18.99 33.23
C GLY A 25 -4.96 19.30 33.61
N ASN A 26 -4.74 20.57 33.90
CA ASN A 26 -3.52 21.17 34.41
C ASN A 26 -3.38 20.94 35.94
N ASN A 27 -2.15 20.79 36.45
CA ASN A 27 -1.55 21.08 37.77
C ASN A 27 -0.81 19.86 38.33
N GLY A 28 0.51 19.92 38.54
CA GLY A 28 1.19 20.80 39.45
C GLY A 28 2.06 19.99 40.37
N ASN A 29 3.35 20.28 40.36
CA ASN A 29 4.29 20.31 41.49
C ASN A 29 5.15 19.09 41.87
N SER A 30 6.45 19.27 41.58
CA SER A 30 7.63 19.14 42.46
C SER A 30 7.89 17.82 43.24
N ASN A 31 9.01 17.14 43.04
CA ASN A 31 10.22 17.34 43.84
C ASN A 31 11.35 16.35 43.48
N ALA A 32 12.55 16.84 43.62
CA ALA A 32 13.84 16.20 43.43
C ALA A 32 14.08 14.97 44.32
N ASN A 33 14.90 14.01 43.88
CA ASN A 33 16.14 13.70 44.58
C ASN A 33 17.09 12.79 43.79
N ASN A 34 18.36 13.10 43.99
CA ASN A 34 19.60 12.48 43.58
C ASN A 34 19.74 11.00 43.97
N GLY A 35 20.56 10.26 43.23
CA GLY A 35 21.13 9.00 43.64
C GLY A 35 22.08 8.42 42.59
N ASP A 36 23.33 8.66 42.77
CA ASP A 36 24.55 8.36 42.03
C ASP A 36 25.06 6.92 42.26
N PHE A 37 26.07 6.48 41.47
CA PHE A 37 26.95 5.29 41.54
C PHE A 37 26.38 3.97 40.95
N GLY A 38 27.06 3.25 40.12
CA GLY A 38 28.45 3.03 39.81
C GLY A 38 28.66 1.88 38.82
N SER A 39 29.66 1.97 38.07
CA SER A 39 30.56 1.19 37.24
C SER A 39 30.51 -0.34 37.18
N GLU A 40 30.88 -0.81 35.92
CA GLU A 40 31.74 -1.99 35.58
C GLU A 40 31.09 -3.36 35.63
N ASP A 41 31.22 -4.28 34.68
CA ASP A 41 32.24 -4.75 33.76
C ASP A 41 31.70 -5.86 32.86
N ASN A 42 32.23 -5.92 31.64
CA ASN A 42 32.61 -7.07 30.80
C ASN A 42 31.86 -8.41 30.89
N ALA A 43 31.33 -8.87 29.75
CA ALA A 43 31.75 -10.15 29.16
C ALA A 43 31.10 -10.42 27.77
N SER A 44 31.96 -10.72 26.83
CA SER A 44 31.74 -11.27 25.49
C SER A 44 30.78 -12.46 25.44
N GLY A 45 29.87 -12.43 24.47
CA GLY A 45 29.06 -13.58 24.08
C GLY A 45 28.48 -13.37 22.69
N ALA A 46 29.16 -13.90 21.66
CA ALA A 46 28.62 -13.97 20.32
C ALA A 46 27.41 -14.90 20.31
N SER A 47 26.25 -14.40 20.02
CA SER A 47 25.10 -15.20 19.64
C SER A 47 24.53 -14.70 18.34
N ASN A 48 24.51 -15.58 17.34
CA ASN A 48 23.78 -15.45 16.09
C ASN A 48 22.34 -15.07 16.36
N GLY A 49 22.00 -13.79 16.27
CA GLY A 49 20.65 -13.29 16.33
C GLY A 49 20.06 -13.27 14.94
N LEU A 50 19.14 -14.18 14.68
CA LEU A 50 18.12 -14.02 13.66
C LEU A 50 17.58 -12.59 13.75
N HIS A 51 17.68 -11.82 12.69
CA HIS A 51 17.02 -10.54 12.57
C HIS A 51 15.50 -10.76 12.59
N ALA A 52 14.93 -10.78 13.79
CA ALA A 52 13.51 -10.55 13.97
C ALA A 52 13.26 -9.10 13.56
N GLY A 53 12.60 -8.89 12.43
CA GLY A 53 12.21 -7.58 11.96
C GLY A 53 11.52 -6.82 13.10
N ARG A 54 11.99 -5.62 13.36
CA ARG A 54 11.35 -4.71 14.32
C ARG A 54 9.98 -4.37 13.78
N GLU A 55 8.93 -5.02 14.29
CA GLU A 55 7.57 -4.54 14.09
C GLU A 55 7.52 -3.10 14.60
N SER A 56 7.18 -2.16 13.73
CA SER A 56 6.96 -0.78 14.09
C SER A 56 5.86 -0.72 15.16
N SER A 57 6.14 -0.12 16.29
CA SER A 57 5.17 0.02 17.38
C SER A 57 4.10 1.04 17.01
N VAL A 58 2.88 0.84 17.54
CA VAL A 58 1.74 1.77 17.39
C VAL A 58 2.05 3.09 18.13
N VAL A 59 2.94 3.87 17.60
CA VAL A 59 3.16 5.24 18.07
C VAL A 59 3.10 6.08 16.81
N PRO A 60 2.42 7.22 16.82
CA PRO A 60 2.50 8.15 15.71
C PRO A 60 3.99 8.41 15.44
N GLY A 61 4.50 7.80 14.39
CA GLY A 61 5.85 8.02 13.94
C GLY A 61 6.01 9.47 13.47
N ARG A 62 7.23 9.85 13.14
CA ARG A 62 7.47 11.11 12.44
C ARG A 62 7.03 10.93 10.99
N PHE A 63 6.35 11.90 10.41
CA PHE A 63 6.03 11.89 8.99
C PHE A 63 7.30 11.76 8.15
N GLY A 64 7.27 10.86 7.14
CA GLY A 64 8.43 10.57 6.29
C GLY A 64 9.55 9.81 7.02
N GLU A 65 9.24 9.04 8.07
CA GLU A 65 10.22 8.19 8.72
C GLU A 65 10.66 7.03 7.80
N ASP A 66 11.82 6.47 8.08
CA ASP A 66 12.36 5.33 7.36
C ASP A 66 11.56 4.06 7.70
N LEU A 67 10.80 3.57 6.73
CA LEU A 67 9.89 2.44 6.86
C LEU A 67 10.49 1.19 6.21
N HIS A 68 10.19 0.01 6.78
CA HIS A 68 10.63 -1.26 6.22
C HIS A 68 9.49 -2.28 6.18
N VAL A 69 9.28 -2.89 5.01
CA VAL A 69 8.38 -4.03 4.87
C VAL A 69 9.08 -5.29 5.39
N SER A 70 8.53 -5.91 6.43
CA SER A 70 9.12 -7.09 7.08
C SER A 70 8.34 -8.39 6.88
N VAL A 71 7.09 -8.31 6.42
CA VAL A 71 6.19 -9.45 6.26
C VAL A 71 5.61 -9.49 4.86
N ALA A 72 5.70 -10.66 4.23
CA ALA A 72 5.11 -10.93 2.93
C ALA A 72 4.43 -12.29 2.92
N LYS A 73 3.34 -12.43 2.20
CA LYS A 73 2.61 -13.68 1.99
C LYS A 73 2.58 -14.04 0.50
N TYR A 74 2.84 -15.31 0.20
CA TYR A 74 2.99 -15.79 -1.16
C TYR A 74 1.79 -16.63 -1.58
N SER A 75 1.28 -16.45 -2.79
CA SER A 75 0.15 -17.25 -3.33
C SER A 75 0.52 -18.72 -3.57
N ARG A 76 1.79 -19.00 -3.88
CA ARG A 76 2.32 -20.35 -4.19
C ARG A 76 3.59 -20.70 -3.43
N GLY A 77 3.85 -20.01 -2.31
CA GLY A 77 5.07 -20.15 -1.53
C GLY A 77 6.23 -19.36 -2.12
N GLU A 78 7.43 -19.53 -1.53
CA GLU A 78 8.64 -18.77 -1.91
C GLU A 78 9.05 -18.96 -3.38
N ALA A 79 8.72 -20.10 -4.00
CA ALA A 79 9.00 -20.36 -5.41
C ALA A 79 8.28 -19.39 -6.37
N ALA A 80 7.24 -18.69 -5.91
CA ALA A 80 6.54 -17.67 -6.69
C ALA A 80 7.50 -16.58 -7.18
N ALA A 81 8.47 -16.17 -6.38
CA ALA A 81 9.44 -15.14 -6.73
C ALA A 81 10.33 -15.47 -7.94
N TYR A 82 10.44 -16.75 -8.30
CA TYR A 82 11.28 -17.22 -9.39
C TYR A 82 10.51 -17.66 -10.64
N ALA A 83 9.20 -17.48 -10.66
CA ALA A 83 8.40 -17.78 -11.84
C ALA A 83 8.70 -16.78 -12.99
N THR A 84 8.54 -17.22 -14.23
CA THR A 84 8.83 -16.39 -15.42
C THR A 84 7.71 -15.41 -15.79
N ARG A 85 6.51 -15.60 -15.21
CA ARG A 85 5.37 -14.72 -15.46
C ARG A 85 5.46 -13.44 -14.63
N PRO A 86 4.83 -12.33 -15.07
CA PRO A 86 4.71 -11.15 -14.25
C PRO A 86 4.16 -11.46 -12.86
N LEU A 87 4.79 -10.90 -11.85
CA LEU A 87 4.43 -11.02 -10.46
C LEU A 87 3.41 -9.94 -10.10
N LEU A 88 2.30 -10.32 -9.47
CA LEU A 88 1.38 -9.36 -8.87
C LEU A 88 1.83 -9.03 -7.44
N LEU A 89 2.12 -7.77 -7.18
CA LEU A 89 2.51 -7.26 -5.87
C LEU A 89 1.31 -6.60 -5.21
N LEU A 90 0.76 -7.24 -4.18
CA LEU A 90 -0.51 -6.84 -3.57
C LEU A 90 -0.28 -5.90 -2.39
N LEU A 91 -0.98 -4.76 -2.41
CA LEU A 91 -0.88 -3.69 -1.42
C LEU A 91 -2.27 -3.42 -0.85
N HIS A 92 -2.51 -3.83 0.40
CA HIS A 92 -3.80 -3.72 1.06
C HIS A 92 -4.17 -2.28 1.46
N GLY A 93 -5.43 -2.03 1.79
CA GLY A 93 -5.91 -0.75 2.29
C GLY A 93 -5.56 -0.47 3.75
N TRP A 94 -5.87 0.74 4.21
CA TRP A 94 -5.72 1.16 5.61
C TRP A 94 -6.50 0.24 6.55
N GLY A 95 -5.88 -0.15 7.66
CA GLY A 95 -6.52 -1.01 8.67
C GLY A 95 -6.61 -2.49 8.30
N SER A 96 -6.12 -2.89 7.12
CA SER A 96 -6.11 -4.28 6.65
C SER A 96 -4.75 -4.96 6.86
N ASN A 97 -4.48 -6.04 6.13
CA ASN A 97 -3.26 -6.82 6.24
C ASN A 97 -2.97 -7.62 4.94
N GLU A 98 -1.90 -8.40 4.94
CA GLU A 98 -1.43 -9.18 3.79
C GLU A 98 -2.35 -10.32 3.32
N ASP A 99 -3.41 -10.62 4.05
CA ASP A 99 -4.36 -11.68 3.66
C ASP A 99 -5.46 -11.18 2.74
N ASP A 100 -5.76 -9.89 2.77
CA ASP A 100 -6.96 -9.28 2.22
C ASP A 100 -7.13 -9.49 0.70
N LEU A 101 -6.09 -9.19 -0.08
CA LEU A 101 -6.18 -9.21 -1.55
C LEU A 101 -5.84 -10.57 -2.20
N LEU A 102 -5.30 -11.53 -1.45
CA LEU A 102 -4.83 -12.79 -2.02
C LEU A 102 -5.94 -13.63 -2.66
N ASP A 103 -7.12 -13.63 -2.07
CA ASP A 103 -8.25 -14.41 -2.60
C ASP A 103 -8.79 -13.84 -3.92
N LEU A 104 -8.64 -12.54 -4.17
CA LEU A 104 -9.01 -11.91 -5.43
C LEU A 104 -8.20 -12.46 -6.61
N MET A 105 -6.95 -12.86 -6.36
CA MET A 105 -6.06 -13.39 -7.40
C MET A 105 -6.58 -14.69 -8.02
N ARG A 106 -7.42 -15.44 -7.31
CA ARG A 106 -8.07 -16.65 -7.88
C ARG A 106 -9.06 -16.31 -8.99
N VAL A 107 -9.63 -15.10 -8.96
CA VAL A 107 -10.56 -14.60 -9.98
C VAL A 107 -9.81 -13.84 -11.05
N VAL A 108 -8.93 -12.93 -10.65
CA VAL A 108 -8.29 -11.95 -11.53
C VAL A 108 -7.14 -12.57 -12.33
N ALA A 109 -6.27 -13.33 -11.67
CA ALA A 109 -5.04 -13.84 -12.28
C ALA A 109 -4.64 -15.22 -11.70
N PRO A 110 -5.46 -16.28 -11.89
CA PRO A 110 -5.27 -17.58 -11.24
C PRO A 110 -3.97 -18.29 -11.61
N TYR A 111 -3.32 -17.88 -12.69
CA TYR A 111 -2.09 -18.48 -13.20
C TYR A 111 -0.84 -17.64 -12.94
N ASN A 112 -0.98 -16.48 -12.32
CA ASN A 112 0.13 -15.64 -11.89
C ASN A 112 0.49 -15.95 -10.45
N ASP A 113 1.76 -15.77 -10.14
CA ASP A 113 2.17 -15.69 -8.76
C ASP A 113 1.83 -14.31 -8.20
N ALA A 114 1.45 -14.27 -6.94
CA ALA A 114 1.22 -13.04 -6.22
C ALA A 114 1.98 -13.03 -4.89
N ILE A 115 2.49 -11.87 -4.52
CA ILE A 115 3.08 -11.61 -3.21
C ILE A 115 2.31 -10.46 -2.59
N SER A 116 1.77 -10.69 -1.41
CA SER A 116 1.06 -9.67 -0.64
C SER A 116 1.93 -9.17 0.50
N LEU A 117 2.18 -7.88 0.53
CA LEU A 117 3.00 -7.23 1.55
C LEU A 117 2.11 -6.76 2.70
N ARG A 118 2.64 -6.86 3.93
CA ARG A 118 2.05 -6.20 5.09
C ARG A 118 2.63 -4.81 5.24
N ALA A 119 1.77 -3.82 5.37
CA ALA A 119 2.16 -2.45 5.65
C ALA A 119 2.94 -2.33 6.98
N PRO A 120 3.92 -1.41 7.09
CA PRO A 120 4.85 -1.37 8.20
C PRO A 120 4.26 -0.79 9.50
N LEU A 121 3.25 0.08 9.42
CA LEU A 121 2.67 0.76 10.58
C LEU A 121 1.55 -0.09 11.16
N ARG A 122 1.72 -0.56 12.39
CA ARG A 122 0.70 -1.34 13.08
C ARG A 122 -0.31 -0.42 13.77
N LEU A 123 -1.58 -0.55 13.42
CA LEU A 123 -2.68 0.19 14.05
C LEU A 123 -3.28 -0.58 15.23
N ALA A 124 -3.54 -1.89 15.03
CA ALA A 124 -4.10 -2.79 16.03
C ALA A 124 -3.67 -4.24 15.73
N GLN A 125 -4.19 -5.20 16.47
CA GLN A 125 -3.96 -6.61 16.17
C GLN A 125 -4.58 -6.97 14.80
N GLY A 126 -3.74 -7.35 13.83
CA GLY A 126 -4.18 -7.72 12.48
C GLY A 126 -4.53 -6.53 11.57
N ALA A 127 -4.32 -5.29 12.01
CA ALA A 127 -4.61 -4.07 11.27
C ALA A 127 -3.35 -3.22 11.09
N TYR A 128 -3.04 -2.87 9.85
CA TYR A 128 -1.82 -2.14 9.47
C TYR A 128 -2.11 -1.02 8.49
N SER A 129 -1.18 -0.09 8.34
CA SER A 129 -1.27 1.04 7.44
C SER A 129 0.10 1.34 6.81
N TRP A 130 0.08 1.86 5.59
CA TRP A 130 1.28 2.21 4.86
C TRP A 130 1.84 3.57 5.29
N PHE A 131 0.95 4.51 5.56
CA PHE A 131 1.25 5.86 5.99
C PHE A 131 0.15 6.35 6.95
N HIS A 132 0.37 7.50 7.59
CA HIS A 132 -0.57 8.03 8.56
C HIS A 132 -1.90 8.43 7.90
N ASP A 133 -3.02 8.12 8.57
CA ASP A 133 -4.37 8.39 8.07
C ASP A 133 -4.68 9.89 8.01
N ALA A 134 -4.32 10.61 9.06
CA ALA A 134 -4.54 12.05 9.18
C ALA A 134 -3.21 12.80 9.11
N VAL A 135 -2.90 13.33 7.95
CA VAL A 135 -1.70 14.15 7.75
C VAL A 135 -2.08 15.62 7.78
N PRO A 136 -1.53 16.42 8.69
CA PRO A 136 -1.99 17.79 8.90
C PRO A 136 -1.64 18.75 7.76
N ASN A 137 -0.62 18.41 6.95
CA ASN A 137 -0.13 19.25 5.85
C ASN A 137 0.18 18.40 4.62
N GLY A 138 0.01 18.98 3.45
CA GLY A 138 0.25 18.27 2.20
C GLY A 138 1.69 17.78 2.01
N ASP A 139 2.68 18.55 2.49
CA ASP A 139 4.10 18.17 2.46
C ASP A 139 4.36 16.88 3.27
N ASP A 140 3.67 16.70 4.39
CA ASP A 140 3.82 15.52 5.23
C ASP A 140 3.22 14.28 4.55
N LEU A 141 2.11 14.44 3.83
CA LEU A 141 1.52 13.35 3.03
C LEU A 141 2.49 12.89 1.93
N ASP A 142 3.11 13.81 1.21
CA ASP A 142 4.10 13.48 0.20
C ASP A 142 5.28 12.70 0.80
N ARG A 143 5.78 13.11 1.97
CA ARG A 143 6.88 12.42 2.67
C ARG A 143 6.49 11.05 3.15
N ASP A 144 5.31 10.90 3.72
CA ASP A 144 4.80 9.62 4.19
C ASP A 144 4.60 8.63 3.05
N MET A 145 3.99 9.07 1.95
CA MET A 145 3.79 8.24 0.77
C MET A 145 5.11 7.89 0.09
N TYR A 146 6.06 8.82 0.05
CA TYR A 146 7.41 8.55 -0.46
C TYR A 146 8.12 7.49 0.39
N ALA A 147 8.11 7.62 1.72
CA ALA A 147 8.72 6.67 2.62
C ALA A 147 8.12 5.27 2.48
N ALA A 148 6.79 5.18 2.37
CA ALA A 148 6.09 3.91 2.16
C ALA A 148 6.41 3.29 0.78
N ALA A 149 6.44 4.10 -0.28
CA ALA A 149 6.80 3.64 -1.62
C ALA A 149 8.27 3.18 -1.68
N ALA A 150 9.18 3.91 -1.04
CA ALA A 150 10.59 3.53 -0.94
C ALA A 150 10.78 2.20 -0.20
N ALA A 151 10.03 1.98 0.89
CA ALA A 151 10.05 0.70 1.62
C ALA A 151 9.54 -0.48 0.78
N ILE A 152 8.55 -0.25 -0.08
CA ILE A 152 8.05 -1.26 -1.03
C ILE A 152 9.10 -1.54 -2.10
N ASP A 153 9.68 -0.50 -2.70
CA ASP A 153 10.68 -0.64 -3.77
C ASP A 153 11.96 -1.32 -3.27
N GLU A 154 12.43 -0.97 -2.06
CA GLU A 154 13.53 -1.66 -1.37
C GLU A 154 13.24 -3.14 -1.16
N TRP A 155 12.01 -3.45 -0.68
CA TRP A 155 11.61 -4.84 -0.50
C TRP A 155 11.61 -5.59 -1.84
N VAL A 156 11.08 -5.00 -2.90
CA VAL A 156 11.06 -5.59 -4.26
C VAL A 156 12.47 -5.81 -4.77
N ALA A 157 13.37 -4.83 -4.62
CA ALA A 157 14.77 -4.96 -5.05
C ALA A 157 15.51 -6.09 -4.31
N ALA A 158 15.21 -6.29 -3.03
CA ALA A 158 15.85 -7.33 -2.22
C ALA A 158 15.29 -8.75 -2.47
N ASN A 159 14.01 -8.89 -2.89
CA ASN A 159 13.31 -10.17 -2.88
C ASN A 159 12.83 -10.66 -4.25
N VAL A 160 12.78 -9.80 -5.27
CA VAL A 160 12.29 -10.15 -6.60
C VAL A 160 13.39 -9.94 -7.63
N PRO A 161 13.72 -10.97 -8.45
CA PRO A 161 14.73 -10.83 -9.48
C PRO A 161 14.49 -9.61 -10.39
N GLU A 162 15.56 -8.93 -10.79
CA GLU A 162 15.48 -7.69 -11.56
C GLU A 162 14.82 -7.89 -12.93
N ASP A 163 15.06 -9.04 -13.56
CA ASP A 163 14.49 -9.43 -14.86
C ASP A 163 13.03 -9.88 -14.79
N ARG A 164 12.47 -10.04 -13.59
CA ARG A 164 11.08 -10.41 -13.41
C ARG A 164 10.19 -9.17 -13.43
N ALA A 165 9.23 -9.14 -14.35
CA ALA A 165 8.23 -8.08 -14.40
C ALA A 165 7.37 -8.08 -13.13
N VAL A 166 7.15 -6.90 -12.53
CA VAL A 166 6.31 -6.68 -11.34
C VAL A 166 5.15 -5.76 -11.72
N VAL A 167 3.96 -6.10 -11.23
CA VAL A 167 2.73 -5.34 -11.41
C VAL A 167 2.14 -5.06 -10.02
N PRO A 168 2.30 -3.86 -9.47
CA PRO A 168 1.59 -3.43 -8.27
C PRO A 168 0.07 -3.51 -8.46
N PHE A 169 -0.60 -4.05 -7.45
CA PHE A 169 -2.05 -4.19 -7.39
C PHE A 169 -2.50 -3.73 -6.00
N GLY A 170 -3.18 -2.60 -5.92
CA GLY A 170 -3.52 -2.01 -4.65
C GLY A 170 -4.99 -1.62 -4.51
N PHE A 171 -5.44 -1.55 -3.27
CA PHE A 171 -6.76 -1.03 -2.88
C PHE A 171 -6.59 0.13 -1.90
N SER A 172 -7.33 1.23 -2.08
CA SER A 172 -7.37 2.38 -1.18
C SER A 172 -5.96 2.97 -0.94
N GLN A 173 -5.43 3.01 0.28
CA GLN A 173 -4.03 3.39 0.55
C GLN A 173 -3.03 2.60 -0.31
N GLY A 174 -3.25 1.29 -0.45
CA GLY A 174 -2.41 0.45 -1.29
C GLY A 174 -2.49 0.81 -2.77
N ALA A 175 -3.64 1.29 -3.25
CA ALA A 175 -3.80 1.78 -4.62
C ALA A 175 -3.02 3.09 -4.86
N ALA A 176 -3.06 4.00 -3.91
CA ALA A 176 -2.24 5.21 -3.95
C ALA A 176 -0.75 4.87 -4.05
N LEU A 177 -0.29 3.85 -3.30
CA LEU A 177 1.09 3.38 -3.38
C LEU A 177 1.39 2.58 -4.65
N ALA A 178 0.43 1.82 -5.19
CA ALA A 178 0.59 1.16 -6.48
C ALA A 178 0.85 2.13 -7.64
N ILE A 179 0.34 3.37 -7.52
CA ILE A 179 0.69 4.48 -8.42
C ILE A 179 2.04 5.09 -8.02
N HIS A 180 2.27 5.30 -6.73
CA HIS A 180 3.44 6.06 -6.26
C HIS A 180 4.76 5.32 -6.48
N VAL A 181 4.79 3.98 -6.42
CA VAL A 181 5.99 3.20 -6.78
C VAL A 181 6.35 3.32 -8.26
N LEU A 182 5.36 3.51 -9.18
CA LEU A 182 5.64 3.83 -10.58
C LEU A 182 6.35 5.19 -10.70
N ARG A 183 5.91 6.18 -9.93
CA ARG A 183 6.52 7.52 -9.90
C ARG A 183 7.94 7.49 -9.35
N LEU A 184 8.19 6.62 -8.37
CA LEU A 184 9.50 6.48 -7.73
C LEU A 184 10.51 5.76 -8.64
N ASN A 185 10.11 4.63 -9.25
CA ASN A 185 10.98 3.77 -10.04
C ASN A 185 10.24 3.23 -11.29
N PRO A 186 9.98 4.08 -12.30
CA PRO A 186 9.14 3.74 -13.45
C PRO A 186 9.60 2.50 -14.23
N ASP A 187 10.91 2.32 -14.40
CA ASP A 187 11.49 1.20 -15.17
C ASP A 187 11.29 -0.16 -14.48
N ARG A 188 11.05 -0.17 -13.16
CA ARG A 188 10.93 -1.41 -12.38
C ARG A 188 9.59 -2.09 -12.57
N TYR A 189 8.53 -1.34 -12.85
CA TYR A 189 7.16 -1.82 -12.84
C TYR A 189 6.55 -1.81 -14.24
N ARG A 190 6.02 -2.96 -14.66
CA ARG A 190 5.49 -3.16 -16.03
C ARG A 190 4.12 -2.51 -16.26
N ALA A 191 3.29 -2.44 -15.24
CA ALA A 191 1.92 -1.95 -15.24
C ALA A 191 1.47 -1.73 -13.80
N SER A 192 0.28 -1.15 -13.56
CA SER A 192 -0.31 -1.06 -12.23
C SER A 192 -1.83 -1.24 -12.26
N VAL A 193 -2.39 -1.81 -11.20
CA VAL A 193 -3.83 -1.84 -10.93
C VAL A 193 -4.09 -1.08 -9.63
N ALA A 194 -4.85 0.00 -9.72
CA ALA A 194 -5.16 0.88 -8.60
C ALA A 194 -6.68 0.97 -8.42
N LEU A 195 -7.19 0.46 -7.28
CA LEU A 195 -8.61 0.39 -6.97
C LEU A 195 -8.96 1.35 -5.83
N SER A 196 -9.89 2.28 -6.07
CA SER A 196 -10.32 3.30 -5.11
C SER A 196 -9.15 4.05 -4.47
N GLY A 197 -8.15 4.45 -5.28
CA GLY A 197 -6.95 5.15 -4.85
C GLY A 197 -6.96 6.65 -5.16
N PHE A 198 -5.85 7.30 -4.83
CA PHE A 198 -5.62 8.71 -5.11
C PHE A 198 -4.14 8.97 -5.43
N VAL A 199 -3.81 10.17 -5.87
CA VAL A 199 -2.44 10.58 -6.20
C VAL A 199 -2.00 11.69 -5.26
N ALA A 200 -0.82 11.55 -4.64
CA ALA A 200 -0.24 12.62 -3.82
C ALA A 200 0.12 13.84 -4.68
N PRO A 201 -0.07 15.05 -4.15
CA PRO A 201 0.08 16.29 -4.91
C PRO A 201 1.52 16.61 -5.33
N ASN A 202 2.53 15.96 -4.75
CA ASN A 202 3.96 16.18 -5.01
C ASN A 202 4.38 17.64 -4.81
N ILE A 203 4.04 18.21 -3.66
CA ILE A 203 4.36 19.58 -3.29
C ILE A 203 5.60 19.71 -2.41
N ALA A 204 6.06 18.62 -1.79
CA ALA A 204 7.27 18.58 -0.97
C ALA A 204 8.51 18.72 -1.87
N LYS A 205 9.24 19.84 -1.71
CA LYS A 205 10.36 20.23 -2.60
C LYS A 205 11.63 19.38 -2.42
N ASP A 206 11.73 18.66 -1.36
CA ASP A 206 12.84 17.77 -1.01
C ASP A 206 12.63 16.33 -1.52
N ILE A 207 11.47 16.05 -2.12
CA ILE A 207 11.15 14.78 -2.75
C ILE A 207 11.24 14.93 -4.28
N SER A 208 11.96 14.02 -4.91
CA SER A 208 12.05 13.94 -6.37
C SER A 208 11.40 12.65 -6.84
N LEU A 209 10.45 12.79 -7.74
CA LEU A 209 9.77 11.69 -8.42
C LEU A 209 10.12 11.73 -9.92
N ASN A 210 9.95 10.60 -10.60
CA ASN A 210 10.33 10.44 -12.00
C ASN A 210 9.08 10.51 -12.91
N ASP A 211 8.22 11.49 -12.68
CA ASP A 211 6.93 11.62 -13.38
C ASP A 211 7.13 11.81 -14.90
N ASP A 212 8.13 12.58 -15.32
CA ASP A 212 8.47 12.76 -16.74
C ASP A 212 8.91 11.44 -17.40
N VAL A 213 9.71 10.63 -16.69
CA VAL A 213 10.14 9.30 -17.18
C VAL A 213 8.95 8.36 -17.27
N LEU A 214 8.04 8.39 -16.29
CA LEU A 214 6.82 7.59 -16.30
C LEU A 214 5.93 7.94 -17.50
N ALA A 215 5.80 9.23 -17.79
CA ALA A 215 5.04 9.72 -18.96
C ALA A 215 5.66 9.23 -20.29
N ASP A 216 6.99 9.28 -20.41
CA ASP A 216 7.71 8.79 -21.61
C ASP A 216 7.55 7.27 -21.81
N LEU A 217 7.52 6.49 -20.72
CA LEU A 217 7.33 5.04 -20.77
C LEU A 217 5.89 4.64 -21.13
N ASN A 218 4.93 5.50 -20.88
CA ASN A 218 3.51 5.26 -21.13
C ASN A 218 3.03 3.92 -20.50
N THR A 219 3.39 3.71 -19.24
CA THR A 219 3.12 2.47 -18.49
C THR A 219 1.61 2.24 -18.37
N PRO A 220 1.10 1.01 -18.69
CA PRO A 220 -0.33 0.72 -18.56
C PRO A 220 -0.81 0.79 -17.10
N VAL A 221 -1.89 1.52 -16.85
CA VAL A 221 -2.54 1.60 -15.53
C VAL A 221 -4.04 1.37 -15.66
N PHE A 222 -4.55 0.43 -14.86
CA PHE A 222 -5.97 0.28 -14.62
C PHE A 222 -6.35 1.06 -13.36
N PHE A 223 -7.30 1.97 -13.48
CA PHE A 223 -7.80 2.77 -12.37
C PHE A 223 -9.32 2.58 -12.23
N GLY A 224 -9.76 1.84 -11.21
CA GLY A 224 -11.17 1.51 -10.94
C GLY A 224 -11.65 2.13 -9.63
N TYR A 225 -12.90 2.62 -9.59
CA TYR A 225 -13.50 3.13 -8.36
C TYR A 225 -15.03 3.18 -8.41
N GLY A 226 -15.64 3.14 -7.22
CA GLY A 226 -17.09 3.30 -7.03
C GLY A 226 -17.54 4.76 -7.11
N LEU A 227 -18.68 5.01 -7.78
CA LEU A 227 -19.27 6.35 -7.82
C LEU A 227 -20.00 6.73 -6.52
N ASP A 228 -20.29 5.74 -5.68
CA ASP A 228 -20.95 5.93 -4.38
C ASP A 228 -19.95 5.79 -3.22
N ASP A 229 -18.63 5.84 -3.54
CA ASP A 229 -17.57 5.81 -2.54
C ASP A 229 -17.68 7.02 -1.60
N ALA A 230 -17.87 6.72 -0.30
CA ALA A 230 -18.00 7.73 0.75
C ALA A 230 -16.70 7.95 1.54
N VAL A 231 -15.65 7.18 1.27
CA VAL A 231 -14.35 7.27 1.94
C VAL A 231 -13.42 8.20 1.18
N ILE A 232 -13.26 7.97 -0.13
CA ILE A 232 -12.45 8.84 -1.00
C ILE A 232 -13.37 9.85 -1.69
N ALA A 233 -13.06 11.12 -1.55
CA ALA A 233 -13.89 12.16 -2.12
C ALA A 233 -13.86 12.13 -3.67
N PRO A 234 -14.98 12.41 -4.36
CA PRO A 234 -15.06 12.36 -5.82
C PRO A 234 -14.04 13.24 -6.54
N TYR A 235 -13.60 14.34 -5.93
CA TYR A 235 -12.59 15.23 -6.52
C TYR A 235 -11.19 14.60 -6.50
N GLU A 236 -10.88 13.71 -5.54
CA GLU A 236 -9.62 12.97 -5.49
C GLU A 236 -9.53 11.97 -6.64
N PHE A 237 -10.62 11.23 -6.93
CA PHE A 237 -10.68 10.35 -8.10
C PHE A 237 -10.51 11.12 -9.40
N SER A 238 -11.15 12.28 -9.52
CA SER A 238 -11.03 13.11 -10.71
C SER A 238 -9.62 13.66 -10.90
N ALA A 239 -8.98 14.08 -9.81
CA ALA A 239 -7.59 14.55 -9.83
C ALA A 239 -6.62 13.41 -10.17
N ALA A 240 -6.82 12.23 -9.57
CA ALA A 240 -6.01 11.05 -9.86
C ALA A 240 -6.15 10.60 -11.33
N ALA A 241 -7.38 10.53 -11.85
CA ALA A 241 -7.63 10.17 -13.25
C ALA A 241 -6.97 11.16 -14.22
N ALA A 242 -7.10 12.46 -13.98
CA ALA A 242 -6.48 13.49 -14.82
C ALA A 242 -4.94 13.39 -14.81
N TRP A 243 -4.35 13.18 -13.63
CA TRP A 243 -2.90 13.00 -13.50
C TRP A 243 -2.44 11.72 -14.20
N LEU A 244 -3.15 10.60 -14.04
CA LEU A 244 -2.84 9.32 -14.69
C LEU A 244 -2.96 9.39 -16.21
N GLU A 245 -3.96 10.11 -16.74
CA GLU A 245 -4.13 10.33 -18.18
C GLU A 245 -2.93 11.08 -18.78
N GLU A 246 -2.33 12.01 -18.03
CA GLU A 246 -1.16 12.76 -18.48
C GLU A 246 0.14 11.95 -18.45
N HIS A 247 0.26 10.99 -17.50
CA HIS A 247 1.54 10.33 -17.21
C HIS A 247 1.58 8.83 -17.53
N THR A 248 0.47 8.22 -17.97
CA THR A 248 0.37 6.76 -18.14
C THR A 248 -0.55 6.39 -19.31
N TRP A 249 -0.54 5.13 -19.69
CA TRP A 249 -1.60 4.57 -20.53
C TRP A 249 -2.78 4.14 -19.63
N LEU A 250 -3.66 5.09 -19.35
CA LEU A 250 -4.77 4.92 -18.44
C LEU A 250 -5.94 4.14 -19.05
N GLU A 251 -6.44 3.13 -18.32
CA GLU A 251 -7.81 2.62 -18.44
C GLU A 251 -8.59 2.96 -17.17
N GLU A 252 -9.46 3.97 -17.24
CA GLU A 252 -10.34 4.38 -16.15
C GLU A 252 -11.67 3.63 -16.19
N LYS A 253 -12.10 3.08 -15.06
CA LYS A 253 -13.40 2.43 -14.86
C LYS A 253 -14.14 3.01 -13.65
N ARG A 254 -15.41 3.35 -13.87
CA ARG A 254 -16.29 3.96 -12.86
C ARG A 254 -17.51 3.08 -12.66
N TYR A 255 -17.75 2.65 -11.43
CA TYR A 255 -18.79 1.68 -11.13
C TYR A 255 -19.93 2.33 -10.35
N ARG A 256 -21.15 2.30 -10.91
CA ARG A 256 -22.35 2.84 -10.26
C ARG A 256 -22.83 1.86 -9.19
N GLY A 257 -23.27 2.39 -8.04
CA GLY A 257 -23.74 1.58 -6.92
C GLY A 257 -22.64 0.86 -6.15
N LEU A 258 -21.38 1.15 -6.47
CA LEU A 258 -20.23 0.66 -5.73
C LEU A 258 -19.76 1.75 -4.76
N ASP A 259 -19.67 1.40 -3.49
CA ASP A 259 -19.06 2.17 -2.42
C ASP A 259 -17.53 1.93 -2.36
N HIS A 260 -16.90 2.16 -1.20
CA HIS A 260 -15.46 1.90 -1.00
C HIS A 260 -15.18 0.39 -0.87
N ALA A 261 -15.35 -0.35 -1.97
CA ALA A 261 -15.24 -1.81 -2.02
C ALA A 261 -14.81 -2.27 -3.42
N VAL A 262 -14.61 -3.57 -3.57
CA VAL A 262 -14.36 -4.24 -4.86
C VAL A 262 -15.52 -5.18 -5.18
N HIS A 263 -15.97 -5.21 -6.43
CA HIS A 263 -17.08 -6.10 -6.83
C HIS A 263 -16.74 -6.95 -8.07
N MET A 264 -17.59 -7.94 -8.36
CA MET A 264 -17.30 -8.96 -9.38
C MET A 264 -17.17 -8.40 -10.80
N GLU A 265 -17.91 -7.35 -11.16
CA GLU A 265 -17.80 -6.71 -12.47
C GLU A 265 -16.42 -6.09 -12.66
N GLU A 266 -15.93 -5.34 -11.65
CA GLU A 266 -14.59 -4.77 -11.64
C GLU A 266 -13.49 -5.84 -11.75
N LEU A 267 -13.62 -6.95 -11.00
CA LEU A 267 -12.68 -8.08 -11.11
C LEU A 267 -12.67 -8.68 -12.51
N GLY A 268 -13.81 -8.75 -13.20
CA GLY A 268 -13.95 -9.18 -14.58
C GLY A 268 -13.24 -8.25 -15.57
N ASP A 269 -13.38 -6.94 -15.38
CA ASP A 269 -12.68 -5.91 -16.16
C ASP A 269 -11.17 -5.98 -15.97
N ILE A 270 -10.71 -6.08 -14.72
CA ILE A 270 -9.28 -6.22 -14.38
C ILE A 270 -8.70 -7.49 -15.04
N ARG A 271 -9.40 -8.62 -14.93
CA ARG A 271 -8.95 -9.86 -15.57
C ARG A 271 -8.77 -9.70 -17.08
N SER A 272 -9.72 -9.04 -17.74
CA SER A 272 -9.70 -8.77 -19.17
C SER A 272 -8.54 -7.85 -19.54
N TRP A 273 -8.34 -6.81 -18.75
CA TRP A 273 -7.25 -5.85 -18.92
C TRP A 273 -5.87 -6.49 -18.72
N LEU A 274 -5.69 -7.32 -17.69
CA LEU A 274 -4.43 -8.05 -17.46
C LEU A 274 -4.10 -8.99 -18.64
N ALA A 275 -5.11 -9.62 -19.24
CA ALA A 275 -4.92 -10.46 -20.40
C ALA A 275 -4.55 -9.65 -21.65
N LEU A 276 -5.20 -8.50 -21.88
CA LEU A 276 -4.90 -7.58 -22.98
C LEU A 276 -3.45 -7.09 -22.95
N HIS A 277 -2.92 -6.81 -21.77
CA HIS A 277 -1.55 -6.34 -21.57
C HIS A 277 -0.52 -7.47 -21.40
N ASN A 278 -0.89 -8.73 -21.67
CA ASN A 278 -0.03 -9.91 -21.54
C ASN A 278 0.59 -10.07 -20.13
N ILE A 279 -0.13 -9.68 -19.11
CA ILE A 279 0.25 -9.86 -17.71
C ILE A 279 -0.24 -11.21 -17.20
N SER A 280 -1.49 -11.55 -17.48
CA SER A 280 -2.03 -12.87 -17.19
C SER A 280 -2.36 -13.63 -18.49
N SER A 281 -2.33 -14.95 -18.45
CA SER A 281 -2.88 -15.74 -19.53
C SER A 281 -4.40 -15.77 -19.35
N GLY A 282 -5.12 -14.97 -20.10
CA GLY A 282 -6.59 -14.90 -20.06
C GLY A 282 -7.31 -16.16 -20.54
N LEU A 283 -6.61 -17.23 -20.80
CA LEU A 283 -7.19 -18.49 -21.25
C LEU A 283 -7.58 -19.36 -20.04
N MET A 284 -8.83 -19.65 -19.97
CA MET A 284 -9.33 -20.87 -19.33
C MET A 284 -9.18 -22.02 -20.30
#